data_3b66e39d4b3323be1883e64eec58b673
#
_entry.id   3b66e39d4b3323be1883e64eec58b673
#
_cell.length_a   1.000
_cell.length_b   1.000
_cell.length_c   1.000
_cell.angle_alpha   90.00
_cell.angle_beta   90.00
_cell.angle_gamma   90.00
#
_symmetry.space_group_name_H-M   'P 1'
#
loop_
_entity.id
_entity.type
_entity.pdbx_description
1 polymer ?
#
loop_
_entity_poly.entity_id
_entity_poly.type
_entity_poly.pdbx_seq_one_letter_code
_entity_poly.pdbx_strand_id
1 'polypeptide(L)'
;MSKSPLSIDATEGEKLKYKQGWRALNRLLHKDKSFSGRERNCAFINCEGKGFADNSAITGFDFPDDARAIVATDWDFDGDLDIWLSCRNAPRLRLLENRSQSKSHWLALELEGDGIKVNKDAIGAEVYVFTDKSTKPIMRTVYAGDGFLSQSGTLIHLGLGNIKSLNKVSVIWPDGTSVDVKGINKSNAYTIKYGSNNPELLKLQRHQSMKASVQDVFPDHDEARILLPARLPLPSLDELPEINKPTLINLWSASCRPCVEELNDWSKNVQKISRSGLNVELLNVDGDEMIKSPYPFKNSLISNKGIQALDLFQKGVLDRWIDLPVPSSFLVDHNGDVGVIYKGKVSIDQVLKDFENLNVDPEQWRLMSVPFKGRFISPMPKPDPTRVSSQLLDSDQPKEALMYLEKFNQRYPKEPEVIRMIGVLKEGLGIPVNNEMQMLANANSFRDSGDKVRAIQEYKKTLSKFPKILQAAENLAIILATDNDSTVRRPQEARVLADRLCKMTNYKNPRYIDILSMAEASCGAFEKAVMTVSKAIEIYGDHPERIPAQSRLELYRLKKPFIR
;
A
#
# COMPACT_ATOMS: atom_id res chain seq x y z
N MET A 1 -17.89 -15.01 -13.34
CA MET A 1 -16.85 -14.93 -12.29
C MET A 1 -15.60 -15.62 -12.81
N SER A 2 -14.49 -14.90 -12.94
CA SER A 2 -13.21 -15.48 -13.33
C SER A 2 -12.73 -16.41 -12.21
N LYS A 3 -12.45 -17.66 -12.51
CA LYS A 3 -11.80 -18.57 -11.57
C LYS A 3 -10.46 -17.97 -11.16
N SER A 4 -10.24 -17.78 -9.86
CA SER A 4 -8.92 -17.39 -9.36
C SER A 4 -7.91 -18.48 -9.76
N PRO A 5 -6.76 -18.13 -10.34
CA PRO A 5 -5.72 -19.10 -10.70
C PRO A 5 -4.94 -19.63 -9.50
N LEU A 6 -5.34 -19.26 -8.31
CA LEU A 6 -4.89 -19.86 -7.05
C LEU A 6 -5.63 -21.18 -6.74
N SER A 7 -6.40 -21.75 -7.68
CA SER A 7 -6.81 -23.15 -7.55
C SER A 7 -5.56 -24.03 -7.58
N ILE A 8 -5.48 -24.94 -6.61
CA ILE A 8 -4.37 -25.87 -6.39
C ILE A 8 -4.01 -26.66 -7.68
N ASP A 9 -4.93 -26.74 -8.62
CA ASP A 9 -4.83 -27.53 -9.87
C ASP A 9 -4.42 -26.72 -11.11
N ALA A 10 -4.09 -25.42 -10.99
CA ALA A 10 -3.72 -24.61 -12.14
C ALA A 10 -2.32 -24.99 -12.66
N THR A 11 -2.22 -25.29 -13.95
CA THR A 11 -0.93 -25.56 -14.62
C THR A 11 -0.02 -24.32 -14.61
N GLU A 12 1.29 -24.52 -14.70
CA GLU A 12 2.25 -23.39 -14.76
C GLU A 12 1.98 -22.46 -15.97
N GLY A 13 1.50 -23.02 -17.10
CA GLY A 13 1.10 -22.21 -18.25
C GLY A 13 -0.11 -21.31 -17.98
N GLU A 14 -1.09 -21.78 -17.21
CA GLU A 14 -2.26 -20.99 -16.81
C GLU A 14 -1.87 -19.90 -15.80
N LYS A 15 -1.00 -20.21 -14.85
CA LYS A 15 -0.44 -19.23 -13.90
C LYS A 15 0.35 -18.13 -14.63
N LEU A 16 1.12 -18.51 -15.65
CA LEU A 16 1.88 -17.54 -16.45
C LEU A 16 0.95 -16.62 -17.25
N LYS A 17 -0.06 -17.18 -17.95
CA LYS A 17 -1.07 -16.39 -18.69
C LYS A 17 -1.82 -15.42 -17.77
N TYR A 18 -2.16 -15.85 -16.56
CA TYR A 18 -2.81 -14.99 -15.60
C TYR A 18 -1.90 -13.83 -15.13
N LYS A 19 -0.63 -14.12 -14.81
CA LYS A 19 0.35 -13.09 -14.46
C LYS A 19 0.54 -12.10 -15.62
N GLN A 20 0.60 -12.58 -16.85
CA GLN A 20 0.68 -11.73 -18.04
C GLN A 20 -0.57 -10.86 -18.23
N GLY A 21 -1.77 -11.42 -18.02
CA GLY A 21 -3.02 -10.68 -18.05
C GLY A 21 -3.08 -9.56 -17.00
N TRP A 22 -2.66 -9.86 -15.76
CA TRP A 22 -2.56 -8.85 -14.71
C TRP A 22 -1.53 -7.76 -15.02
N ARG A 23 -0.37 -8.11 -15.58
CA ARG A 23 0.62 -7.11 -16.01
C ARG A 23 0.06 -6.21 -17.10
N ALA A 24 -0.62 -6.78 -18.11
CA ALA A 24 -1.25 -5.99 -19.17
C ALA A 24 -2.32 -5.04 -18.63
N LEU A 25 -3.13 -5.51 -17.67
CA LEU A 25 -4.16 -4.71 -17.01
C LEU A 25 -3.55 -3.58 -16.18
N ASN A 26 -2.51 -3.86 -15.39
CA ASN A 26 -1.79 -2.84 -14.63
C ASN A 26 -1.18 -1.78 -15.55
N ARG A 27 -0.62 -2.16 -16.69
CA ARG A 27 -0.11 -1.20 -17.69
C ARG A 27 -1.17 -0.19 -18.14
N LEU A 28 -2.44 -0.61 -18.27
CA LEU A 28 -3.52 0.31 -18.60
C LEU A 28 -3.77 1.33 -17.48
N LEU A 29 -3.72 0.91 -16.22
CA LEU A 29 -3.86 1.81 -15.07
C LEU A 29 -2.74 2.85 -15.01
N HIS A 30 -1.50 2.44 -15.33
CA HIS A 30 -0.36 3.35 -15.38
C HIS A 30 -0.44 4.38 -16.52
N LYS A 31 -1.27 4.12 -17.54
CA LYS A 31 -1.57 5.04 -18.65
C LYS A 31 -2.85 5.85 -18.42
N ASP A 32 -3.18 6.17 -17.17
CA ASP A 32 -4.39 6.90 -16.76
C ASP A 32 -5.71 6.26 -17.19
N LYS A 33 -5.68 4.99 -17.56
CA LYS A 33 -6.91 4.21 -17.70
C LYS A 33 -7.43 3.83 -16.32
N SER A 34 -8.72 3.83 -16.18
CA SER A 34 -9.40 3.50 -14.92
C SER A 34 -10.34 2.32 -15.13
N PHE A 35 -10.53 1.50 -14.09
CA PHE A 35 -11.63 0.54 -14.05
C PHE A 35 -12.98 1.22 -13.83
N SER A 36 -12.98 2.52 -13.55
CA SER A 36 -14.18 3.30 -13.39
C SER A 36 -14.68 3.78 -14.74
N GLY A 37 -15.96 3.54 -15.03
CA GLY A 37 -16.68 4.14 -16.15
C GLY A 37 -17.08 5.60 -15.89
N ARG A 38 -16.63 6.18 -14.77
CA ARG A 38 -17.11 7.48 -14.28
C ARG A 38 -18.61 7.48 -14.07
N GLU A 39 -19.11 6.40 -13.47
CA GLU A 39 -20.52 6.24 -13.15
C GLU A 39 -20.98 7.39 -12.26
N ARG A 40 -22.09 7.98 -12.66
CA ARG A 40 -22.70 9.09 -11.94
C ARG A 40 -23.55 8.56 -10.79
N ASN A 41 -23.58 9.31 -9.71
CA ASN A 41 -24.47 9.01 -8.59
C ASN A 41 -25.92 9.34 -8.98
N CYS A 42 -26.86 8.52 -8.52
CA CYS A 42 -28.26 8.68 -8.80
C CYS A 42 -29.08 8.86 -7.51
N ALA A 43 -30.03 9.77 -7.54
CA ALA A 43 -31.01 9.97 -6.49
C ALA A 43 -32.42 9.84 -7.05
N PHE A 44 -33.23 8.97 -6.47
CA PHE A 44 -34.58 8.69 -6.90
C PHE A 44 -35.58 9.01 -5.77
N ILE A 45 -36.64 9.74 -6.10
CA ILE A 45 -37.74 9.99 -5.17
C ILE A 45 -38.88 9.02 -5.45
N ASN A 46 -39.35 8.37 -4.40
CA ASN A 46 -40.51 7.50 -4.44
C ASN A 46 -41.79 8.34 -4.57
N CYS A 47 -42.49 8.18 -5.67
CA CYS A 47 -43.76 8.87 -5.95
C CYS A 47 -44.96 8.08 -5.36
N GLU A 48 -45.03 8.00 -4.03
CA GLU A 48 -46.14 7.36 -3.30
C GLU A 48 -46.40 5.89 -3.69
N GLY A 49 -45.36 5.16 -4.05
CA GLY A 49 -45.45 3.76 -4.48
C GLY A 49 -45.91 3.56 -5.94
N LYS A 50 -46.14 4.64 -6.69
CA LYS A 50 -46.52 4.60 -8.11
C LYS A 50 -45.31 4.52 -9.06
N GLY A 51 -44.10 4.73 -8.55
CA GLY A 51 -42.85 4.71 -9.30
C GLY A 51 -41.77 5.55 -8.63
N PHE A 52 -40.64 5.70 -9.31
CA PHE A 52 -39.54 6.52 -8.86
C PHE A 52 -39.24 7.61 -9.90
N ALA A 53 -39.07 8.84 -9.45
CA ALA A 53 -38.61 9.95 -10.28
C ALA A 53 -37.14 10.17 -10.08
N ASP A 54 -36.37 10.27 -11.17
CA ASP A 54 -34.96 10.64 -11.12
C ASP A 54 -34.83 12.13 -10.75
N ASN A 55 -34.17 12.39 -9.64
CA ASN A 55 -33.94 13.72 -9.10
C ASN A 55 -32.45 14.06 -8.95
N SER A 56 -31.59 13.27 -9.55
CA SER A 56 -30.13 13.30 -9.37
C SER A 56 -29.54 14.68 -9.64
N ALA A 57 -29.90 15.30 -10.76
CA ALA A 57 -29.36 16.60 -11.16
C ALA A 57 -29.84 17.76 -10.25
N ILE A 58 -31.09 17.66 -9.72
CA ILE A 58 -31.68 18.73 -8.89
C ILE A 58 -31.14 18.68 -7.46
N THR A 59 -30.90 17.49 -6.94
CA THR A 59 -30.43 17.30 -5.56
C THR A 59 -28.95 17.63 -5.37
N GLY A 60 -28.21 17.90 -6.45
CA GLY A 60 -26.76 18.08 -6.37
C GLY A 60 -25.99 16.79 -6.09
N PHE A 61 -26.62 15.62 -6.34
CA PHE A 61 -26.03 14.31 -6.07
C PHE A 61 -25.27 13.74 -7.28
N ASP A 62 -25.48 14.31 -8.44
CA ASP A 62 -25.02 13.83 -9.75
C ASP A 62 -23.52 14.10 -9.99
N PHE A 63 -22.65 13.35 -9.31
CA PHE A 63 -21.19 13.41 -9.48
C PHE A 63 -20.68 12.18 -10.24
N PRO A 64 -19.72 12.34 -11.16
CA PRO A 64 -19.11 11.23 -11.91
C PRO A 64 -17.93 10.58 -11.13
N ASP A 65 -18.09 10.42 -9.82
CA ASP A 65 -17.00 10.01 -8.94
C ASP A 65 -16.89 8.49 -8.75
N ASP A 66 -17.82 7.73 -9.33
CA ASP A 66 -17.89 6.28 -9.15
C ASP A 66 -17.95 5.92 -7.65
N ALA A 67 -19.02 6.36 -6.97
CA ALA A 67 -19.21 6.11 -5.55
C ALA A 67 -19.38 4.62 -5.25
N ARG A 68 -18.80 4.16 -4.14
CA ARG A 68 -18.76 2.75 -3.73
C ARG A 68 -19.47 2.48 -2.42
N ALA A 69 -19.51 3.47 -1.55
CA ALA A 69 -20.17 3.35 -0.27
C ALA A 69 -20.86 4.66 0.09
N ILE A 70 -21.98 4.54 0.78
CA ILE A 70 -22.81 5.66 1.23
C ILE A 70 -23.11 5.48 2.71
N VAL A 71 -23.07 6.57 3.47
CA VAL A 71 -23.53 6.63 4.86
C VAL A 71 -24.43 7.84 4.99
N ALA A 72 -25.62 7.64 5.58
CA ALA A 72 -26.53 8.71 5.94
C ALA A 72 -26.49 8.93 7.46
N THR A 73 -26.25 10.17 7.86
CA THR A 73 -26.16 10.57 9.27
C THR A 73 -26.47 12.04 9.41
N ASP A 74 -27.09 12.43 10.52
CA ASP A 74 -27.22 13.84 10.90
C ASP A 74 -25.85 14.30 11.44
N TRP A 75 -24.99 14.82 10.55
CA TRP A 75 -23.59 15.10 10.84
C TRP A 75 -23.38 16.33 11.73
N ASP A 76 -24.16 17.38 11.49
CA ASP A 76 -24.07 18.65 12.22
C ASP A 76 -25.12 18.79 13.33
N PHE A 77 -25.96 17.75 13.50
CA PHE A 77 -27.03 17.67 14.50
C PHE A 77 -28.06 18.80 14.36
N ASP A 78 -28.43 19.10 13.11
CA ASP A 78 -29.48 20.07 12.83
C ASP A 78 -30.86 19.45 12.64
N GLY A 79 -30.93 18.11 12.57
CA GLY A 79 -32.15 17.32 12.52
C GLY A 79 -32.50 16.83 11.13
N ASP A 80 -31.64 17.02 10.14
CA ASP A 80 -31.79 16.37 8.85
C ASP A 80 -30.56 15.46 8.54
N LEU A 81 -30.69 14.61 7.53
CA LEU A 81 -29.64 13.65 7.22
C LEU A 81 -28.72 14.20 6.15
N ASP A 82 -27.43 14.17 6.47
CA ASP A 82 -26.33 14.38 5.54
C ASP A 82 -25.84 13.08 4.95
N ILE A 83 -25.04 13.15 3.90
CA ILE A 83 -24.54 11.98 3.20
C ILE A 83 -23.03 12.05 3.04
N TRP A 84 -22.37 10.99 3.54
CA TRP A 84 -20.99 10.71 3.21
C TRP A 84 -20.89 9.71 2.06
N LEU A 85 -20.04 10.02 1.09
CA LEU A 85 -19.74 9.14 -0.04
C LEU A 85 -18.26 8.78 -0.05
N SER A 86 -17.98 7.49 -0.17
CA SER A 86 -16.66 6.99 -0.52
C SER A 86 -16.61 6.71 -2.01
N CYS A 87 -15.67 7.34 -2.71
CA CYS A 87 -15.59 7.30 -4.16
C CYS A 87 -14.32 6.57 -4.63
N ARG A 88 -14.40 5.92 -5.79
CA ARG A 88 -13.25 5.28 -6.43
C ARG A 88 -12.29 6.29 -7.02
N ASN A 89 -12.84 7.33 -7.64
CA ASN A 89 -12.08 8.45 -8.18
C ASN A 89 -11.85 9.54 -7.14
N ALA A 90 -11.00 10.51 -7.43
CA ALA A 90 -10.87 11.69 -6.61
C ALA A 90 -12.04 12.66 -6.88
N PRO A 91 -12.58 13.29 -5.82
CA PRO A 91 -12.20 13.16 -4.41
C PRO A 91 -12.64 11.81 -3.83
N ARG A 92 -11.78 11.19 -3.02
CA ARG A 92 -12.06 9.87 -2.43
C ARG A 92 -13.17 9.88 -1.39
N LEU A 93 -13.47 11.02 -0.83
CA LEU A 93 -14.50 11.21 0.19
C LEU A 93 -15.25 12.51 -0.08
N ARG A 94 -16.57 12.47 -0.05
CA ARG A 94 -17.46 13.65 -0.09
C ARG A 94 -18.36 13.66 1.11
N LEU A 95 -18.56 14.84 1.68
CA LEU A 95 -19.69 15.16 2.54
C LEU A 95 -20.68 16.02 1.72
N LEU A 96 -21.89 15.56 1.62
CA LEU A 96 -23.03 16.30 1.06
C LEU A 96 -23.91 16.74 2.23
N GLU A 97 -23.74 17.97 2.64
CA GLU A 97 -24.53 18.60 3.69
C GLU A 97 -25.93 18.91 3.14
N ASN A 98 -26.94 18.44 3.84
CA ASN A 98 -28.33 18.76 3.50
C ASN A 98 -28.63 20.21 3.93
N ARG A 99 -28.96 21.06 2.98
CA ARG A 99 -29.29 22.47 3.21
C ARG A 99 -30.73 22.77 2.87
N SER A 100 -31.57 21.74 2.89
CA SER A 100 -33.00 21.92 2.65
C SER A 100 -33.61 22.72 3.82
N GLN A 101 -34.33 23.79 3.50
CA GLN A 101 -35.07 24.57 4.50
C GLN A 101 -36.42 23.92 4.82
N SER A 102 -36.42 22.64 5.16
CA SER A 102 -37.62 21.92 5.51
C SER A 102 -38.11 22.32 6.91
N LYS A 103 -39.42 22.65 7.01
CA LYS A 103 -40.08 22.82 8.31
C LYS A 103 -40.65 21.51 8.86
N SER A 104 -40.25 20.40 8.30
CA SER A 104 -40.70 19.06 8.71
C SER A 104 -40.13 18.70 10.10
N HIS A 105 -40.94 17.96 10.86
CA HIS A 105 -40.49 17.44 12.14
C HIS A 105 -39.73 16.14 11.94
N TRP A 106 -38.86 15.85 12.88
CA TRP A 106 -38.05 14.64 12.93
C TRP A 106 -38.05 14.01 14.33
N LEU A 107 -37.53 12.81 14.45
CA LEU A 107 -37.28 12.12 15.71
C LEU A 107 -36.04 11.25 15.53
N ALA A 108 -35.07 11.36 16.45
CA ALA A 108 -33.92 10.48 16.49
C ALA A 108 -33.95 9.61 17.74
N LEU A 109 -33.68 8.32 17.59
CA LEU A 109 -33.73 7.34 18.67
C LEU A 109 -32.47 6.48 18.71
N GLU A 110 -31.78 6.51 19.82
CA GLU A 110 -30.71 5.58 20.12
C GLU A 110 -31.26 4.49 21.04
N LEU A 111 -31.09 3.23 20.68
CA LEU A 111 -31.51 2.11 21.49
C LEU A 111 -30.32 1.45 22.16
N GLU A 112 -30.36 1.27 23.47
CA GLU A 112 -29.29 0.65 24.25
C GLU A 112 -29.78 -0.64 24.93
N GLY A 113 -29.18 -1.77 24.53
CA GLY A 113 -29.42 -3.07 25.16
C GLY A 113 -28.60 -3.26 26.43
N ASP A 114 -28.99 -4.25 27.25
CA ASP A 114 -28.31 -4.60 28.51
C ASP A 114 -26.99 -5.38 28.30
N GLY A 115 -26.70 -5.81 27.08
CA GLY A 115 -25.53 -6.65 26.75
C GLY A 115 -25.65 -8.11 27.25
N ILE A 116 -26.80 -8.53 27.79
CA ILE A 116 -27.06 -9.86 28.34
C ILE A 116 -28.18 -10.53 27.55
N LYS A 117 -29.40 -9.98 27.59
CA LYS A 117 -30.55 -10.47 26.81
C LYS A 117 -30.65 -9.82 25.45
N VAL A 118 -30.27 -8.56 25.37
CA VAL A 118 -30.27 -7.76 24.18
C VAL A 118 -28.86 -7.22 23.96
N ASN A 119 -28.33 -7.34 22.74
CA ASN A 119 -27.00 -6.80 22.41
C ASN A 119 -26.95 -5.26 22.65
N LYS A 120 -25.79 -4.73 23.00
CA LYS A 120 -25.63 -3.32 23.42
C LYS A 120 -26.19 -2.33 22.43
N ASP A 121 -25.95 -2.54 21.13
CA ASP A 121 -26.38 -1.66 20.05
C ASP A 121 -27.81 -1.90 19.61
N ALA A 122 -28.55 -2.76 20.34
CA ALA A 122 -29.94 -3.16 20.06
C ALA A 122 -30.19 -3.61 18.61
N ILE A 123 -29.17 -4.19 17.95
CA ILE A 123 -29.31 -4.69 16.58
C ILE A 123 -30.43 -5.72 16.52
N GLY A 124 -31.37 -5.53 15.58
CA GLY A 124 -32.57 -6.32 15.42
C GLY A 124 -33.81 -5.74 16.15
N ALA A 125 -33.65 -4.68 16.94
CA ALA A 125 -34.80 -3.97 17.50
C ALA A 125 -35.60 -3.22 16.43
N GLU A 126 -36.90 -3.15 16.62
CA GLU A 126 -37.84 -2.46 15.75
C GLU A 126 -38.52 -1.31 16.48
N VAL A 127 -38.59 -0.14 15.83
CA VAL A 127 -39.29 1.04 16.34
C VAL A 127 -40.53 1.31 15.50
N TYR A 128 -41.64 1.53 16.15
CA TYR A 128 -42.92 1.87 15.54
C TYR A 128 -43.40 3.23 16.06
N VAL A 129 -43.54 4.19 15.14
CA VAL A 129 -44.00 5.56 15.47
C VAL A 129 -45.36 5.83 14.84
N PHE A 130 -46.34 6.10 15.67
CA PHE A 130 -47.71 6.43 15.28
C PHE A 130 -47.93 7.94 15.35
N THR A 131 -48.45 8.52 14.28
CA THR A 131 -48.68 9.95 14.18
C THR A 131 -50.19 10.26 13.96
N ASP A 132 -50.56 11.53 14.09
CA ASP A 132 -51.90 12.00 13.79
C ASP A 132 -52.28 11.94 12.31
N LYS A 133 -51.33 11.74 11.39
CA LYS A 133 -51.56 11.75 9.95
C LYS A 133 -51.82 10.38 9.33
N SER A 134 -51.49 9.31 10.00
CA SER A 134 -51.59 7.97 9.40
C SER A 134 -51.98 6.93 10.46
N THR A 135 -52.88 6.02 10.08
CA THR A 135 -53.20 4.83 10.90
C THR A 135 -52.12 3.77 10.84
N LYS A 136 -51.21 3.83 9.83
CA LYS A 136 -50.06 2.94 9.74
C LYS A 136 -48.86 3.61 10.41
N PRO A 137 -48.12 2.87 11.25
CA PRO A 137 -46.91 3.40 11.87
C PRO A 137 -45.78 3.57 10.88
N ILE A 138 -44.86 4.50 11.15
CA ILE A 138 -43.55 4.53 10.54
C ILE A 138 -42.72 3.51 11.28
N MET A 139 -42.13 2.55 10.55
CA MET A 139 -41.35 1.47 11.14
C MET A 139 -39.88 1.60 10.71
N ARG A 140 -38.96 1.39 11.63
CA ARG A 140 -37.53 1.27 11.40
C ARG A 140 -36.96 0.14 12.23
N THR A 141 -35.95 -0.53 11.69
CA THR A 141 -35.18 -1.58 12.36
C THR A 141 -33.74 -1.13 12.53
N VAL A 142 -33.11 -1.48 13.67
CA VAL A 142 -31.67 -1.29 13.88
C VAL A 142 -30.92 -2.39 13.15
N TYR A 143 -30.12 -2.03 12.17
CA TYR A 143 -29.31 -2.96 11.37
C TYR A 143 -27.83 -2.92 11.74
N ALA A 144 -27.15 -4.05 11.63
CA ALA A 144 -25.70 -4.17 11.74
C ALA A 144 -24.94 -3.74 10.45
N GLY A 145 -25.69 -3.51 9.36
CA GLY A 145 -25.18 -3.07 8.08
C GLY A 145 -26.34 -2.75 7.17
N ASP A 146 -26.34 -1.59 6.56
CA ASP A 146 -27.45 -1.06 5.75
C ASP A 146 -27.06 -0.61 4.35
N GLY A 147 -25.77 -0.71 4.00
CA GLY A 147 -25.24 -0.34 2.71
C GLY A 147 -24.22 -1.33 2.15
N PHE A 148 -23.90 -1.19 0.86
CA PHE A 148 -22.81 -1.96 0.25
C PHE A 148 -21.48 -1.37 0.70
N LEU A 149 -20.67 -2.17 1.41
CA LEU A 149 -19.37 -1.77 2.00
C LEU A 149 -19.46 -0.55 2.94
N SER A 150 -20.62 -0.33 3.53
CA SER A 150 -20.86 0.77 4.47
C SER A 150 -21.91 0.40 5.51
N GLN A 151 -21.93 1.19 6.57
CA GLN A 151 -22.92 1.14 7.62
C GLN A 151 -23.18 2.56 8.12
N SER A 152 -24.44 2.98 8.12
CA SER A 152 -24.88 4.17 8.83
C SER A 152 -24.87 3.92 10.34
N GLY A 153 -24.93 4.97 11.14
CA GLY A 153 -24.99 4.83 12.61
C GLY A 153 -26.21 4.06 13.08
N THR A 154 -26.15 3.53 14.31
CA THR A 154 -27.29 2.86 14.95
C THR A 154 -28.37 3.83 15.44
N LEU A 155 -28.10 5.15 15.40
CA LEU A 155 -29.09 6.19 15.67
C LEU A 155 -30.18 6.15 14.60
N ILE A 156 -31.39 5.74 14.98
CA ILE A 156 -32.53 5.71 14.08
C ILE A 156 -33.03 7.13 13.86
N HIS A 157 -32.96 7.63 12.65
CA HIS A 157 -33.55 8.92 12.26
C HIS A 157 -34.85 8.71 11.50
N LEU A 158 -35.91 9.42 11.91
CA LEU A 158 -37.25 9.37 11.34
C LEU A 158 -37.69 10.77 10.94
N GLY A 159 -37.85 11.01 9.65
CA GLY A 159 -38.55 12.19 9.15
C GLY A 159 -40.07 12.03 9.39
N LEU A 160 -40.68 12.94 10.10
CA LEU A 160 -42.07 12.89 10.48
C LEU A 160 -42.98 13.77 9.60
N GLY A 161 -42.36 14.59 8.78
CA GLY A 161 -43.11 15.58 8.00
C GLY A 161 -43.79 16.63 8.89
N ASN A 162 -44.87 17.21 8.38
CA ASN A 162 -45.63 18.23 9.10
C ASN A 162 -46.76 17.60 9.92
N ILE A 163 -46.42 16.93 11.05
CA ILE A 163 -47.37 16.33 12.00
C ILE A 163 -47.76 17.31 13.11
N LYS A 164 -48.97 17.16 13.68
CA LYS A 164 -49.35 17.92 14.87
C LYS A 164 -48.85 17.24 16.14
N SER A 165 -49.01 15.91 16.24
CA SER A 165 -48.66 15.16 17.43
C SER A 165 -48.11 13.77 17.10
N LEU A 166 -47.27 13.28 18.01
CA LEU A 166 -46.90 11.86 18.11
C LEU A 166 -47.93 11.18 19.01
N ASN A 167 -48.59 10.16 18.48
CA ASN A 167 -49.66 9.46 19.25
C ASN A 167 -49.04 8.37 20.12
N LYS A 168 -48.04 7.65 19.61
CA LYS A 168 -47.40 6.53 20.31
C LYS A 168 -46.05 6.21 19.68
N VAL A 169 -45.08 5.83 20.53
CA VAL A 169 -43.80 5.24 20.10
C VAL A 169 -43.66 3.90 20.82
N SER A 170 -43.44 2.83 20.07
CA SER A 170 -43.24 1.49 20.62
C SER A 170 -41.91 0.92 20.12
N VAL A 171 -41.22 0.21 20.97
CA VAL A 171 -40.00 -0.53 20.65
C VAL A 171 -40.24 -2.02 20.88
N ILE A 172 -39.92 -2.83 19.87
CA ILE A 172 -39.85 -4.29 20.00
C ILE A 172 -38.38 -4.66 20.02
N TRP A 173 -37.93 -5.26 21.10
CA TRP A 173 -36.55 -5.66 21.29
C TRP A 173 -36.23 -7.01 20.63
N PRO A 174 -34.97 -7.34 20.35
CA PRO A 174 -34.58 -8.60 19.69
C PRO A 174 -35.01 -9.88 20.43
N ASP A 175 -35.24 -9.81 21.76
CA ASP A 175 -35.76 -10.92 22.57
C ASP A 175 -37.29 -11.09 22.48
N GLY A 176 -37.96 -10.26 21.66
CA GLY A 176 -39.42 -10.25 21.49
C GLY A 176 -40.19 -9.43 22.54
N THR A 177 -39.52 -8.85 23.53
CA THR A 177 -40.18 -7.96 24.48
C THR A 177 -40.54 -6.64 23.81
N SER A 178 -41.67 -6.03 24.20
CA SER A 178 -42.10 -4.75 23.67
C SER A 178 -42.34 -3.72 24.79
N VAL A 179 -42.07 -2.46 24.48
CA VAL A 179 -42.31 -1.34 25.38
C VAL A 179 -42.92 -0.14 24.65
N ASP A 180 -43.94 0.46 25.28
CA ASP A 180 -44.49 1.75 24.85
C ASP A 180 -43.74 2.87 25.59
N VAL A 181 -43.04 3.70 24.82
CA VAL A 181 -42.19 4.75 25.35
C VAL A 181 -43.00 6.01 25.61
N LYS A 182 -42.84 6.59 26.81
CA LYS A 182 -43.58 7.77 27.23
C LYS A 182 -42.75 9.04 27.13
N GLY A 183 -43.38 10.19 26.94
CA GLY A 183 -42.73 11.49 27.04
C GLY A 183 -41.84 11.86 25.84
N ILE A 184 -42.03 11.20 24.70
CA ILE A 184 -41.32 11.55 23.46
C ILE A 184 -41.99 12.75 22.79
N ASN A 185 -41.19 13.76 22.46
CA ASN A 185 -41.58 14.92 21.68
C ASN A 185 -40.89 14.91 20.31
N LYS A 186 -41.57 15.44 19.30
CA LYS A 186 -41.01 15.63 17.94
C LYS A 186 -39.85 16.63 17.97
N SER A 187 -38.98 16.55 16.97
CA SER A 187 -37.78 17.39 16.78
C SER A 187 -36.80 17.32 17.95
N ASN A 188 -36.61 16.11 18.46
CA ASN A 188 -35.67 15.79 19.54
C ASN A 188 -35.02 14.43 19.30
N ALA A 189 -33.91 14.18 19.98
CA ALA A 189 -33.21 12.91 20.03
C ALA A 189 -33.29 12.30 21.45
N TYR A 190 -33.48 10.99 21.54
CA TYR A 190 -33.60 10.27 22.80
C TYR A 190 -32.79 8.98 22.78
N THR A 191 -32.25 8.60 23.96
CA THR A 191 -31.74 7.27 24.23
C THR A 191 -32.82 6.47 24.99
N ILE A 192 -33.14 5.26 24.52
CA ILE A 192 -34.08 4.34 25.12
C ILE A 192 -33.31 3.10 25.54
N LYS A 193 -33.29 2.81 26.85
CA LYS A 193 -32.59 1.66 27.42
C LYS A 193 -33.53 0.46 27.55
N TYR A 194 -33.00 -0.74 27.28
CA TYR A 194 -33.74 -1.99 27.48
C TYR A 194 -34.29 -2.08 28.89
N GLY A 195 -35.56 -2.49 29.02
CA GLY A 195 -36.26 -2.57 30.31
C GLY A 195 -36.80 -1.24 30.85
N SER A 196 -36.59 -0.11 30.15
CA SER A 196 -37.12 1.21 30.52
C SER A 196 -38.16 1.69 29.53
N ASN A 197 -39.22 2.34 30.01
CA ASN A 197 -40.18 3.07 29.19
C ASN A 197 -39.99 4.60 29.23
N ASN A 198 -39.01 5.06 29.98
CA ASN A 198 -38.66 6.49 30.13
C ASN A 198 -37.42 6.80 29.26
N PRO A 199 -37.56 7.60 28.20
CA PRO A 199 -36.45 7.98 27.38
C PRO A 199 -35.60 9.06 28.05
N GLU A 200 -34.30 9.01 27.82
CA GLU A 200 -33.38 10.05 28.24
C GLU A 200 -33.14 10.98 27.05
N LEU A 201 -33.23 12.31 27.24
CA LEU A 201 -32.95 13.26 26.18
C LEU A 201 -31.47 13.19 25.80
N LEU A 202 -31.18 12.86 24.54
CA LEU A 202 -29.84 12.82 23.99
C LEU A 202 -29.41 14.26 23.64
N LYS A 203 -28.43 14.78 24.40
CA LYS A 203 -27.88 16.12 24.15
C LYS A 203 -26.89 16.06 23.01
N LEU A 204 -27.34 16.30 21.80
CA LEU A 204 -26.50 16.46 20.65
C LEU A 204 -25.87 17.87 20.66
N GLN A 205 -24.55 17.95 20.54
CA GLN A 205 -23.87 19.23 20.38
C GLN A 205 -23.86 19.58 18.90
N ARG A 206 -24.64 20.56 18.51
CA ARG A 206 -24.66 21.04 17.13
C ARG A 206 -23.28 21.46 16.68
N HIS A 207 -22.77 20.83 15.63
CA HIS A 207 -21.53 21.22 15.00
C HIS A 207 -21.75 22.39 14.02
N GLN A 208 -20.72 23.19 13.85
CA GLN A 208 -20.77 24.21 12.79
C GLN A 208 -20.67 23.50 11.44
N SER A 209 -21.50 23.94 10.49
CA SER A 209 -21.39 23.56 9.09
C SER A 209 -19.94 23.64 8.61
N MET A 210 -19.47 22.57 7.98
CA MET A 210 -18.13 22.57 7.43
C MET A 210 -18.06 23.54 6.26
N LYS A 211 -17.09 24.45 6.27
CA LYS A 211 -16.82 25.28 5.11
C LYS A 211 -16.38 24.35 3.96
N ALA A 212 -16.97 24.55 2.80
CA ALA A 212 -16.49 23.86 1.60
C ALA A 212 -14.98 24.07 1.50
N SER A 213 -14.21 22.97 1.40
CA SER A 213 -12.79 23.09 1.13
C SER A 213 -12.61 23.81 -0.20
N VAL A 214 -11.78 24.84 -0.22
CA VAL A 214 -11.26 25.34 -1.49
C VAL A 214 -10.62 24.14 -2.16
N GLN A 215 -11.09 23.75 -3.33
CA GLN A 215 -10.42 22.70 -4.10
C GLN A 215 -9.01 23.22 -4.39
N ASP A 216 -8.02 22.61 -3.75
CA ASP A 216 -6.65 22.81 -4.17
C ASP A 216 -6.58 22.36 -5.63
N VAL A 217 -6.27 23.28 -6.52
CA VAL A 217 -6.02 22.96 -7.93
C VAL A 217 -4.70 22.19 -7.92
N PHE A 218 -4.78 20.87 -8.07
CA PHE A 218 -3.58 20.08 -8.25
C PHE A 218 -2.92 20.48 -9.56
N PRO A 219 -1.60 20.65 -9.56
CA PRO A 219 -0.86 20.94 -10.79
C PRO A 219 -1.10 19.83 -11.81
N ASP A 220 -1.14 20.21 -13.08
CA ASP A 220 -1.25 19.26 -14.19
C ASP A 220 -0.04 18.30 -14.20
N HIS A 221 -0.16 17.20 -14.96
CA HIS A 221 0.94 16.23 -15.09
C HIS A 221 2.25 16.84 -15.56
N ASP A 222 2.17 17.88 -16.37
CA ASP A 222 3.31 18.58 -16.95
C ASP A 222 3.84 19.73 -16.08
N GLU A 223 3.18 20.00 -14.95
CA GLU A 223 3.57 21.01 -13.99
C GLU A 223 3.45 20.45 -12.57
N ALA A 224 4.51 19.89 -12.04
CA ALA A 224 4.49 19.31 -10.71
C ALA A 224 5.83 19.45 -9.99
N ARG A 225 5.75 19.71 -8.68
CA ARG A 225 6.87 19.61 -7.74
C ARG A 225 6.65 18.38 -6.86
N ILE A 226 7.52 17.38 -6.97
CA ILE A 226 7.34 16.08 -6.34
C ILE A 226 8.53 15.79 -5.44
N LEU A 227 8.32 15.80 -4.13
CA LEU A 227 9.30 15.37 -3.14
C LEU A 227 9.20 13.86 -2.96
N LEU A 228 10.33 13.17 -3.03
CA LEU A 228 10.40 11.72 -2.85
C LEU A 228 10.61 11.38 -1.38
N PRO A 229 9.62 10.80 -0.67
CA PRO A 229 9.76 10.42 0.74
C PRO A 229 10.89 9.39 0.94
N ALA A 230 11.06 8.49 -0.03
CA ALA A 230 12.18 7.54 -0.10
C ALA A 230 13.01 7.88 -1.34
N ARG A 231 14.20 8.39 -1.13
CA ARG A 231 15.11 8.78 -2.21
C ARG A 231 15.72 7.56 -2.87
N LEU A 232 15.97 7.68 -4.17
CA LEU A 232 16.60 6.64 -4.98
C LEU A 232 17.75 7.23 -5.78
N PRO A 233 18.82 6.45 -6.05
CA PRO A 233 19.91 6.91 -6.87
C PRO A 233 19.43 7.26 -8.28
N LEU A 234 19.92 8.39 -8.79
CA LEU A 234 19.72 8.74 -10.19
C LEU A 234 20.35 7.66 -11.08
N PRO A 235 19.73 7.23 -12.20
CA PRO A 235 20.39 6.38 -13.18
C PRO A 235 21.75 6.93 -13.61
N SER A 236 22.68 6.06 -13.94
CA SER A 236 23.96 6.50 -14.49
C SER A 236 23.74 7.03 -15.91
N LEU A 237 24.23 8.23 -16.19
CA LEU A 237 24.16 8.88 -17.48
C LEU A 237 25.60 9.10 -17.97
N ASP A 238 25.89 8.74 -19.23
CA ASP A 238 27.22 8.88 -19.82
C ASP A 238 27.63 10.35 -19.90
N GLU A 239 26.65 11.25 -19.96
CA GLU A 239 26.82 12.70 -20.09
C GLU A 239 27.10 13.42 -18.76
N LEU A 240 26.90 12.75 -17.65
CA LEU A 240 27.10 13.32 -16.31
C LEU A 240 28.25 12.62 -15.58
N PRO A 241 29.14 13.38 -14.93
CA PRO A 241 30.10 12.80 -14.00
C PRO A 241 29.38 12.20 -12.79
N GLU A 242 30.10 11.39 -12.03
CA GLU A 242 29.61 10.90 -10.75
C GLU A 242 29.24 12.08 -9.82
N ILE A 243 28.02 12.06 -9.31
CA ILE A 243 27.47 13.13 -8.48
C ILE A 243 27.96 12.93 -7.05
N ASN A 244 28.84 13.83 -6.59
CA ASN A 244 29.42 13.84 -5.24
C ASN A 244 29.09 15.11 -4.46
N LYS A 245 28.26 15.97 -4.99
CA LYS A 245 27.73 17.20 -4.37
C LYS A 245 26.28 17.42 -4.81
N PRO A 246 25.49 18.13 -4.03
CA PRO A 246 24.10 18.42 -4.42
C PRO A 246 24.05 19.12 -5.76
N THR A 247 23.24 18.57 -6.66
CA THR A 247 23.17 19.02 -8.05
C THR A 247 21.72 19.12 -8.53
N LEU A 248 21.38 20.20 -9.18
CA LEU A 248 20.16 20.35 -9.96
C LEU A 248 20.47 19.99 -11.41
N ILE A 249 19.85 18.94 -11.92
CA ILE A 249 19.96 18.50 -13.30
C ILE A 249 18.71 18.94 -14.03
N ASN A 250 18.85 19.71 -15.10
CA ASN A 250 17.71 20.24 -15.84
C ASN A 250 17.75 19.77 -17.31
N LEU A 251 16.66 19.20 -17.76
CA LEU A 251 16.40 18.89 -19.17
C LEU A 251 15.80 20.12 -19.84
N TRP A 252 16.42 20.60 -20.91
CA TRP A 252 15.99 21.79 -21.61
C TRP A 252 16.15 21.70 -23.12
N SER A 253 15.39 22.52 -23.85
CA SER A 253 15.48 22.69 -25.29
C SER A 253 15.49 24.18 -25.64
N ALA A 254 16.25 24.56 -26.65
CA ALA A 254 16.27 25.93 -27.13
C ALA A 254 14.96 26.37 -27.78
N SER A 255 14.19 25.43 -28.32
CA SER A 255 12.85 25.66 -28.89
C SER A 255 11.72 25.69 -27.87
N CYS A 256 12.00 25.27 -26.64
CA CYS A 256 11.01 25.20 -25.58
C CYS A 256 10.90 26.56 -24.85
N ARG A 257 9.82 27.28 -25.08
CA ARG A 257 9.59 28.59 -24.43
C ARG A 257 9.63 28.57 -22.90
N PRO A 258 8.97 27.63 -22.21
CA PRO A 258 9.07 27.55 -20.74
C PRO A 258 10.50 27.32 -20.25
N CYS A 259 11.30 26.53 -20.98
CA CYS A 259 12.72 26.29 -20.66
C CYS A 259 13.55 27.59 -20.71
N VAL A 260 13.36 28.36 -21.77
CA VAL A 260 14.05 29.65 -21.95
C VAL A 260 13.67 30.64 -20.84
N GLU A 261 12.39 30.71 -20.48
CA GLU A 261 11.93 31.56 -19.39
C GLU A 261 12.54 31.15 -18.04
N GLU A 262 12.58 29.85 -17.75
CA GLU A 262 13.18 29.25 -16.56
C GLU A 262 14.68 29.57 -16.46
N LEU A 263 15.44 29.28 -17.49
CA LEU A 263 16.88 29.48 -17.49
C LEU A 263 17.29 30.97 -17.49
N ASN A 264 16.46 31.85 -18.03
CA ASN A 264 16.64 33.31 -17.89
C ASN A 264 16.41 33.75 -16.43
N ASP A 265 15.45 33.20 -15.71
CA ASP A 265 15.26 33.48 -14.30
C ASP A 265 16.46 33.01 -13.47
N TRP A 266 16.94 31.79 -13.71
CA TRP A 266 18.10 31.24 -13.01
C TRP A 266 19.38 32.02 -13.29
N SER A 267 19.58 32.48 -14.55
CA SER A 267 20.73 33.30 -14.92
C SER A 267 20.80 34.64 -14.23
N LYS A 268 19.64 35.27 -13.98
CA LYS A 268 19.57 36.51 -13.18
C LYS A 268 19.94 36.25 -11.71
N ASN A 269 19.77 35.04 -11.24
CA ASN A 269 20.01 34.64 -9.85
C ASN A 269 21.32 33.83 -9.66
N VAL A 270 22.24 33.82 -10.65
CA VAL A 270 23.45 32.99 -10.63
C VAL A 270 24.32 33.20 -9.38
N GLN A 271 24.40 34.41 -8.86
CA GLN A 271 25.17 34.69 -7.64
C GLN A 271 24.51 34.04 -6.39
N LYS A 272 23.18 34.00 -6.33
CA LYS A 272 22.43 33.34 -5.26
C LYS A 272 22.65 31.83 -5.30
N ILE A 273 22.59 31.25 -6.48
CA ILE A 273 22.88 29.81 -6.73
C ILE A 273 24.31 29.48 -6.30
N SER A 274 25.29 30.26 -6.75
CA SER A 274 26.70 30.04 -6.43
C SER A 274 26.98 30.12 -4.92
N ARG A 275 26.35 31.06 -4.21
CA ARG A 275 26.50 31.19 -2.75
C ARG A 275 25.86 30.04 -1.97
N SER A 276 24.81 29.42 -2.50
CA SER A 276 24.15 28.29 -1.83
C SER A 276 24.98 27.00 -1.86
N GLY A 277 25.93 26.86 -2.78
CA GLY A 277 26.69 25.65 -2.98
C GLY A 277 25.99 24.61 -3.86
N LEU A 278 24.80 24.91 -4.38
CA LEU A 278 24.08 24.06 -5.35
C LEU A 278 24.80 24.09 -6.71
N ASN A 279 25.12 22.92 -7.25
CA ASN A 279 25.59 22.79 -8.61
C ASN A 279 24.39 22.70 -9.58
N VAL A 280 24.55 23.28 -10.78
CA VAL A 280 23.52 23.21 -11.84
C VAL A 280 24.16 22.63 -13.09
N GLU A 281 23.58 21.55 -13.62
CA GLU A 281 23.95 20.88 -14.85
C GLU A 281 22.77 20.94 -15.82
N LEU A 282 22.98 21.51 -16.98
CA LEU A 282 21.98 21.57 -18.04
C LEU A 282 22.20 20.41 -19.02
N LEU A 283 21.13 19.72 -19.36
CA LEU A 283 21.11 18.65 -20.35
C LEU A 283 20.21 19.07 -21.51
N ASN A 284 20.85 19.41 -22.66
CA ASN A 284 20.12 19.82 -23.85
C ASN A 284 19.57 18.62 -24.61
N VAL A 285 18.29 18.66 -25.01
CA VAL A 285 17.57 17.56 -25.70
C VAL A 285 17.34 17.79 -27.18
N ASP A 286 17.97 18.84 -27.80
CA ASP A 286 17.66 19.30 -29.17
C ASP A 286 18.30 18.45 -30.28
N GLY A 287 18.88 17.29 -30.00
CA GLY A 287 19.42 16.39 -31.03
C GLY A 287 20.92 16.19 -30.99
N ASP A 288 21.56 15.89 -32.15
CA ASP A 288 22.92 15.36 -32.21
C ASP A 288 24.02 16.46 -32.19
N GLU A 289 23.68 17.73 -32.33
CA GLU A 289 24.63 18.82 -32.28
C GLU A 289 24.53 19.63 -31.00
N MET A 290 25.67 19.83 -30.35
CA MET A 290 25.74 20.59 -29.11
C MET A 290 25.43 22.08 -29.34
N ILE A 291 24.24 22.50 -28.91
CA ILE A 291 23.86 23.92 -28.93
C ILE A 291 24.66 24.64 -27.84
N LYS A 292 25.41 25.69 -28.26
CA LYS A 292 26.11 26.55 -27.29
C LYS A 292 25.10 27.28 -26.42
N SER A 293 25.01 26.84 -25.17
CA SER A 293 24.10 27.45 -24.18
C SER A 293 24.53 28.90 -23.90
N PRO A 294 23.62 29.88 -23.94
CA PRO A 294 23.89 31.24 -23.53
C PRO A 294 23.89 31.42 -21.99
N TYR A 295 23.58 30.39 -21.26
CA TYR A 295 23.40 30.41 -19.83
C TYR A 295 24.70 30.11 -19.08
N PRO A 296 24.91 30.68 -17.87
CA PRO A 296 26.18 30.57 -17.13
C PRO A 296 26.31 29.24 -16.35
N PHE A 297 25.69 28.18 -16.85
CA PHE A 297 25.69 26.83 -16.24
C PHE A 297 26.40 25.85 -17.18
N LYS A 298 26.95 24.79 -16.58
CA LYS A 298 27.53 23.72 -17.37
C LYS A 298 26.44 23.05 -18.22
N ASN A 299 26.68 22.92 -19.52
CA ASN A 299 25.71 22.38 -20.47
C ASN A 299 26.34 21.20 -21.22
N SER A 300 25.58 20.11 -21.28
CA SER A 300 25.93 18.90 -22.03
C SER A 300 24.76 18.50 -22.91
N LEU A 301 25.04 17.87 -24.04
CA LEU A 301 24.04 17.24 -24.88
C LEU A 301 23.69 15.91 -24.24
N ILE A 302 22.40 15.60 -24.08
CA ILE A 302 21.96 14.29 -23.59
C ILE A 302 21.56 13.40 -24.76
N SER A 303 22.00 12.15 -24.73
CA SER A 303 21.61 11.13 -25.71
C SER A 303 20.15 10.71 -25.54
N ASN A 304 19.54 10.17 -26.59
CA ASN A 304 18.21 9.56 -26.51
C ASN A 304 18.13 8.47 -25.44
N LYS A 305 19.21 7.72 -25.22
CA LYS A 305 19.34 6.72 -24.17
C LYS A 305 19.30 7.36 -22.77
N GLY A 306 19.98 8.49 -22.59
CA GLY A 306 19.95 9.23 -21.32
C GLY A 306 18.56 9.81 -21.02
N ILE A 307 17.88 10.39 -22.02
CA ILE A 307 16.51 10.87 -21.89
C ILE A 307 15.58 9.72 -21.47
N GLN A 308 15.69 8.58 -22.16
CA GLN A 308 14.91 7.40 -21.84
C GLN A 308 15.19 6.87 -20.44
N ALA A 309 16.44 6.89 -19.97
CA ALA A 309 16.79 6.46 -18.62
C ALA A 309 16.12 7.33 -17.54
N LEU A 310 16.10 8.65 -17.73
CA LEU A 310 15.42 9.58 -16.83
C LEU A 310 13.90 9.42 -16.86
N ASP A 311 13.34 9.20 -18.05
CA ASP A 311 11.91 8.96 -18.23
C ASP A 311 11.47 7.65 -17.56
N LEU A 312 12.20 6.57 -17.76
CA LEU A 312 11.94 5.27 -17.10
C LEU A 312 12.13 5.35 -15.57
N PHE A 313 13.11 6.13 -15.12
CA PHE A 313 13.30 6.39 -13.69
C PHE A 313 12.08 7.06 -13.08
N GLN A 314 11.61 8.18 -13.64
CA GLN A 314 10.45 8.88 -13.10
C GLN A 314 9.18 8.02 -13.17
N LYS A 315 9.00 7.24 -14.26
CA LYS A 315 7.88 6.29 -14.39
C LYS A 315 7.93 5.22 -13.29
N GLY A 316 9.11 4.69 -12.99
CA GLY A 316 9.30 3.69 -11.94
C GLY A 316 9.08 4.25 -10.54
N VAL A 317 9.60 5.44 -10.25
CA VAL A 317 9.46 6.10 -8.95
C VAL A 317 8.03 6.53 -8.66
N LEU A 318 7.36 7.13 -9.66
CA LEU A 318 6.02 7.67 -9.51
C LEU A 318 4.92 6.63 -9.75
N ASP A 319 5.29 5.47 -10.27
CA ASP A 319 4.34 4.43 -10.69
C ASP A 319 3.30 4.98 -11.69
N ARG A 320 3.75 5.86 -12.61
CA ARG A 320 2.97 6.53 -13.64
C ARG A 320 3.68 6.48 -14.97
N TRP A 321 2.96 6.11 -16.04
CA TRP A 321 3.53 5.92 -17.38
C TRP A 321 3.25 7.10 -18.30
N ILE A 322 3.43 8.29 -17.77
CA ILE A 322 3.35 9.54 -18.51
C ILE A 322 4.78 9.98 -18.82
N ASP A 323 5.02 10.38 -20.05
CA ASP A 323 6.34 10.79 -20.49
C ASP A 323 6.83 12.03 -19.74
N LEU A 324 8.15 12.13 -19.59
CA LEU A 324 8.76 13.24 -18.89
C LEU A 324 8.66 14.51 -19.76
N PRO A 325 8.00 15.59 -19.30
CA PRO A 325 7.91 16.83 -20.07
C PRO A 325 9.25 17.57 -20.10
N VAL A 326 9.38 18.53 -21.01
CA VAL A 326 10.51 19.47 -21.06
C VAL A 326 9.94 20.89 -20.85
N PRO A 327 10.44 21.67 -19.85
CA PRO A 327 11.54 21.35 -18.95
C PRO A 327 11.17 20.34 -17.87
N SER A 328 12.17 19.61 -17.39
CA SER A 328 12.09 18.84 -16.16
C SER A 328 13.41 18.91 -15.42
N SER A 329 13.35 18.94 -14.08
CA SER A 329 14.55 19.00 -13.26
C SER A 329 14.55 17.95 -12.17
N PHE A 330 15.75 17.48 -11.83
CA PHE A 330 16.00 16.54 -10.75
C PHE A 330 16.95 17.18 -9.73
N LEU A 331 16.47 17.41 -8.52
CA LEU A 331 17.33 17.85 -7.43
C LEU A 331 17.89 16.61 -6.72
N VAL A 332 19.20 16.47 -6.82
CA VAL A 332 19.96 15.29 -6.37
C VAL A 332 20.82 15.70 -5.17
N ASP A 333 20.87 14.88 -4.15
CA ASP A 333 21.68 15.12 -2.95
C ASP A 333 23.16 14.73 -3.15
N HIS A 334 23.98 14.92 -2.11
CA HIS A 334 25.42 14.64 -2.15
C HIS A 334 25.76 13.15 -2.35
N ASN A 335 24.80 12.26 -2.15
CA ASN A 335 24.96 10.83 -2.42
C ASN A 335 24.57 10.45 -3.86
N GLY A 336 24.05 11.39 -4.64
CA GLY A 336 23.50 11.12 -5.97
C GLY A 336 22.08 10.53 -5.91
N ASP A 337 21.34 10.72 -4.81
CA ASP A 337 19.95 10.29 -4.69
C ASP A 337 18.99 11.44 -5.00
N VAL A 338 17.96 11.16 -5.78
CA VAL A 338 16.96 12.14 -6.18
C VAL A 338 16.04 12.44 -4.99
N GLY A 339 16.03 13.71 -4.57
CA GLY A 339 15.13 14.20 -3.53
C GLY A 339 13.86 14.83 -4.10
N VAL A 340 13.97 15.61 -5.19
CA VAL A 340 12.83 16.28 -5.82
C VAL A 340 12.85 16.10 -7.32
N ILE A 341 11.67 15.87 -7.89
CA ILE A 341 11.44 15.92 -9.35
C ILE A 341 10.55 17.13 -9.61
N TYR A 342 11.00 18.02 -10.48
CA TYR A 342 10.19 19.12 -11.00
C TYR A 342 9.80 18.80 -12.44
N LYS A 343 8.51 18.83 -12.73
CA LYS A 343 7.95 18.76 -14.07
C LYS A 343 7.49 20.15 -14.45
N GLY A 344 7.80 20.58 -15.67
CA GLY A 344 7.57 21.96 -16.08
C GLY A 344 8.52 22.97 -15.41
N LYS A 345 8.24 24.24 -15.64
CA LYS A 345 9.05 25.36 -15.16
C LYS A 345 9.02 25.49 -13.64
N VAL A 346 10.18 25.66 -13.01
CA VAL A 346 10.33 25.94 -11.58
C VAL A 346 11.15 27.19 -11.31
N SER A 347 10.75 28.02 -10.36
CA SER A 347 11.54 29.18 -9.93
C SER A 347 12.77 28.74 -9.13
N ILE A 348 13.88 29.48 -9.31
CA ILE A 348 15.10 29.17 -8.56
C ILE A 348 14.91 29.32 -7.04
N ASP A 349 14.04 30.21 -6.59
CA ASP A 349 13.74 30.39 -5.19
C ASP A 349 13.09 29.13 -4.57
N GLN A 350 12.22 28.47 -5.33
CA GLN A 350 11.64 27.20 -4.88
C GLN A 350 12.70 26.09 -4.85
N VAL A 351 13.57 26.03 -5.85
CA VAL A 351 14.67 25.05 -5.88
C VAL A 351 15.61 25.24 -4.70
N LEU A 352 16.01 26.47 -4.41
CA LEU A 352 16.90 26.77 -3.28
C LEU A 352 16.27 26.45 -1.94
N LYS A 353 14.97 26.72 -1.79
CA LYS A 353 14.21 26.32 -0.60
C LYS A 353 14.19 24.80 -0.42
N ASP A 354 14.02 24.05 -1.49
CA ASP A 354 14.02 22.59 -1.44
C ASP A 354 15.43 22.05 -1.18
N PHE A 355 16.44 22.67 -1.74
CA PHE A 355 17.84 22.36 -1.50
C PHE A 355 18.24 22.53 -0.02
N GLU A 356 17.84 23.63 0.62
CA GLU A 356 18.05 23.87 2.05
C GLU A 356 17.41 22.75 2.92
N ASN A 357 16.28 22.23 2.46
CA ASN A 357 15.55 21.18 3.15
C ASN A 357 16.01 19.75 2.83
N LEU A 358 16.97 19.53 1.93
CA LEU A 358 17.46 18.18 1.63
C LEU A 358 18.04 17.45 2.85
N ASN A 359 18.53 18.17 3.85
CA ASN A 359 19.15 17.61 5.05
C ASN A 359 18.24 17.61 6.29
N VAL A 360 16.95 17.92 6.15
CA VAL A 360 16.00 17.82 7.28
C VAL A 360 15.76 16.35 7.65
N ASP A 361 15.24 16.14 8.85
CA ASP A 361 14.85 14.82 9.32
C ASP A 361 13.92 14.10 8.33
N PRO A 362 14.10 12.78 8.08
CA PRO A 362 13.29 12.03 7.12
C PRO A 362 11.77 12.10 7.36
N GLU A 363 11.31 12.12 8.62
CA GLU A 363 9.87 12.28 8.92
C GLU A 363 9.37 13.68 8.54
N GLN A 364 10.15 14.71 8.79
CA GLN A 364 9.83 16.08 8.37
C GLN A 364 9.83 16.18 6.83
N TRP A 365 10.80 15.59 6.15
CA TRP A 365 10.83 15.52 4.69
C TRP A 365 9.57 14.84 4.14
N ARG A 366 9.17 13.73 4.75
CA ARG A 366 7.94 13.01 4.38
C ARG A 366 6.69 13.87 4.58
N LEU A 367 6.59 14.64 5.68
CA LEU A 367 5.48 15.56 5.89
C LEU A 367 5.43 16.67 4.82
N MET A 368 6.59 17.12 4.34
CA MET A 368 6.68 18.11 3.26
C MET A 368 6.31 17.53 1.89
N SER A 369 6.34 16.20 1.72
CA SER A 369 6.02 15.54 0.44
C SER A 369 4.54 15.50 0.12
N VAL A 370 3.67 15.92 1.03
CA VAL A 370 2.21 15.95 0.83
C VAL A 370 1.70 17.38 0.88
N PRO A 371 0.71 17.76 0.05
CA PRO A 371 0.19 19.13 -0.02
C PRO A 371 -0.81 19.48 1.08
N PHE A 372 -1.12 18.56 1.97
CA PHE A 372 -2.14 18.73 3.03
C PHE A 372 -1.56 18.46 4.41
N LYS A 373 -2.17 19.07 5.44
CA LYS A 373 -1.80 18.83 6.84
C LYS A 373 -2.35 17.48 7.31
N GLY A 374 -1.54 16.75 8.07
CA GLY A 374 -1.92 15.47 8.61
C GLY A 374 -0.74 14.75 9.27
N ARG A 375 -0.92 13.48 9.59
CA ARG A 375 0.15 12.60 10.07
C ARG A 375 0.11 11.27 9.32
N PHE A 376 1.25 10.69 9.10
CA PHE A 376 1.33 9.33 8.59
C PHE A 376 1.12 8.32 9.73
N ILE A 377 0.31 7.32 9.48
CA ILE A 377 0.09 6.17 10.38
C ILE A 377 0.89 4.94 9.97
N SER A 378 1.38 4.92 8.74
CA SER A 378 2.25 3.86 8.22
C SER A 378 3.72 4.16 8.54
N PRO A 379 4.60 3.15 8.67
CA PRO A 379 6.04 3.36 8.82
C PRO A 379 6.63 4.12 7.62
N MET A 380 7.83 4.68 7.81
CA MET A 380 8.58 5.36 6.74
C MET A 380 8.78 4.40 5.56
N PRO A 381 8.47 4.81 4.32
CA PRO A 381 8.73 3.98 3.15
C PRO A 381 10.24 3.78 2.99
N LYS A 382 10.63 2.55 2.69
CA LYS A 382 12.02 2.25 2.35
C LYS A 382 12.28 2.57 0.88
N PRO A 383 13.52 2.96 0.50
CA PRO A 383 13.91 3.07 -0.87
C PRO A 383 13.72 1.72 -1.60
N ASP A 384 12.98 1.72 -2.70
CA ASP A 384 12.68 0.52 -3.48
C ASP A 384 13.08 0.71 -4.96
N PRO A 385 14.24 0.19 -5.39
CA PRO A 385 14.72 0.31 -6.76
C PRO A 385 14.07 -0.69 -7.72
N THR A 386 13.28 -1.63 -7.21
CA THR A 386 12.75 -2.75 -8.02
C THR A 386 11.78 -2.29 -9.09
N ARG A 387 11.02 -1.22 -8.82
CA ARG A 387 10.10 -0.62 -9.80
C ARG A 387 10.86 0.03 -10.96
N VAL A 388 11.91 0.79 -10.67
CA VAL A 388 12.77 1.41 -11.71
C VAL A 388 13.43 0.31 -12.55
N SER A 389 13.99 -0.70 -11.89
CA SER A 389 14.56 -1.85 -12.59
C SER A 389 13.54 -2.58 -13.47
N SER A 390 12.31 -2.74 -13.01
CA SER A 390 11.23 -3.35 -13.81
C SER A 390 10.88 -2.52 -15.04
N GLN A 391 10.90 -1.19 -14.96
CA GLN A 391 10.70 -0.31 -16.13
C GLN A 391 11.79 -0.49 -17.18
N LEU A 392 13.04 -0.58 -16.72
CA LEU A 392 14.19 -0.83 -17.62
C LEU A 392 14.06 -2.21 -18.30
N LEU A 393 13.66 -3.25 -17.55
CA LEU A 393 13.43 -4.59 -18.10
C LEU A 393 12.27 -4.63 -19.10
N ASP A 394 11.16 -3.97 -18.79
CA ASP A 394 9.99 -3.88 -19.67
C ASP A 394 10.30 -3.09 -20.97
N SER A 395 11.40 -2.31 -20.97
CA SER A 395 11.93 -1.57 -22.12
C SER A 395 13.11 -2.27 -22.79
N ASP A 396 13.31 -3.57 -22.54
CA ASP A 396 14.38 -4.41 -23.10
C ASP A 396 15.81 -3.90 -22.79
N GLN A 397 15.99 -3.35 -21.58
CA GLN A 397 17.27 -2.82 -21.07
C GLN A 397 17.78 -3.61 -19.84
N PRO A 398 18.07 -4.92 -19.96
CA PRO A 398 18.44 -5.73 -18.80
C PRO A 398 19.83 -5.39 -18.24
N LYS A 399 20.75 -4.87 -19.05
CA LYS A 399 22.08 -4.43 -18.58
C LYS A 399 21.97 -3.17 -17.72
N GLU A 400 21.19 -2.20 -18.16
CA GLU A 400 20.91 -0.96 -17.44
C GLU A 400 20.17 -1.25 -16.13
N ALA A 401 19.22 -2.18 -16.15
CA ALA A 401 18.53 -2.65 -14.95
C ALA A 401 19.51 -3.25 -13.93
N LEU A 402 20.45 -4.09 -14.41
CA LEU A 402 21.49 -4.66 -13.57
C LEU A 402 22.40 -3.58 -12.98
N MET A 403 22.91 -2.67 -13.80
CA MET A 403 23.77 -1.56 -13.35
C MET A 403 23.08 -0.69 -12.31
N TYR A 404 21.80 -0.39 -12.51
CA TYR A 404 21.00 0.38 -11.57
C TYR A 404 20.85 -0.30 -10.20
N LEU A 405 20.52 -1.60 -10.21
CA LEU A 405 20.41 -2.37 -8.99
C LEU A 405 21.76 -2.55 -8.28
N GLU A 406 22.85 -2.73 -9.01
CA GLU A 406 24.20 -2.82 -8.43
C GLU A 406 24.61 -1.50 -7.78
N LYS A 407 24.33 -0.36 -8.41
CA LYS A 407 24.54 0.97 -7.83
C LYS A 407 23.76 1.15 -6.53
N PHE A 408 22.50 0.74 -6.51
CA PHE A 408 21.69 0.76 -5.30
C PHE A 408 22.26 -0.19 -4.21
N ASN A 409 22.63 -1.41 -4.58
CA ASN A 409 23.14 -2.42 -3.65
C ASN A 409 24.48 -2.03 -3.01
N GLN A 410 25.31 -1.20 -3.65
CA GLN A 410 26.51 -0.65 -3.04
C GLN A 410 26.21 0.19 -1.81
N ARG A 411 25.09 0.91 -1.81
CA ARG A 411 24.63 1.77 -0.70
C ARG A 411 23.79 1.02 0.33
N TYR A 412 22.94 0.10 -0.16
CA TYR A 412 21.99 -0.68 0.65
C TYR A 412 22.24 -2.18 0.47
N PRO A 413 23.38 -2.71 0.98
CA PRO A 413 23.88 -4.06 0.63
C PRO A 413 23.10 -5.22 1.25
N LYS A 414 22.06 -4.97 2.04
CA LYS A 414 21.33 -6.01 2.79
C LYS A 414 19.87 -6.19 2.34
N GLU A 415 19.47 -5.59 1.23
CA GLU A 415 18.09 -5.73 0.72
C GLU A 415 17.94 -7.05 -0.07
N PRO A 416 17.24 -8.07 0.48
CA PRO A 416 17.22 -9.42 -0.10
C PRO A 416 16.65 -9.48 -1.51
N GLU A 417 15.59 -8.68 -1.78
CA GLU A 417 14.93 -8.65 -3.09
C GLU A 417 15.85 -8.06 -4.17
N VAL A 418 16.61 -7.03 -3.85
CA VAL A 418 17.59 -6.42 -4.77
C VAL A 418 18.69 -7.42 -5.10
N ILE A 419 19.25 -8.10 -4.07
CA ILE A 419 20.29 -9.12 -4.26
C ILE A 419 19.77 -10.25 -5.15
N ARG A 420 18.52 -10.68 -4.94
CA ARG A 420 17.86 -11.69 -5.77
C ARG A 420 17.75 -11.24 -7.22
N MET A 421 17.23 -10.04 -7.47
CA MET A 421 17.07 -9.52 -8.83
C MET A 421 18.40 -9.39 -9.55
N ILE A 422 19.44 -8.93 -8.88
CA ILE A 422 20.83 -8.89 -9.43
C ILE A 422 21.28 -10.30 -9.85
N GLY A 423 21.00 -11.32 -9.01
CA GLY A 423 21.34 -12.72 -9.31
C GLY A 423 20.66 -13.24 -10.57
N VAL A 424 19.33 -13.03 -10.67
CA VAL A 424 18.52 -13.44 -11.82
C VAL A 424 18.98 -12.73 -13.11
N LEU A 425 19.26 -11.42 -13.04
CA LEU A 425 19.72 -10.65 -14.19
C LEU A 425 21.10 -11.08 -14.66
N LYS A 426 22.03 -11.34 -13.74
CA LYS A 426 23.36 -11.86 -14.10
C LYS A 426 23.26 -13.22 -14.79
N GLU A 427 22.42 -14.11 -14.29
CA GLU A 427 22.18 -15.42 -14.90
C GLU A 427 21.61 -15.25 -16.32
N GLY A 428 20.56 -14.43 -16.49
CA GLY A 428 19.95 -14.15 -17.79
C GLY A 428 20.91 -13.50 -18.81
N LEU A 429 21.90 -12.72 -18.33
CA LEU A 429 22.94 -12.08 -19.16
C LEU A 429 24.18 -12.95 -19.35
N GLY A 430 24.23 -14.16 -18.78
CA GLY A 430 25.40 -15.04 -18.85
C GLY A 430 26.59 -14.53 -18.03
N ILE A 431 26.37 -13.62 -17.08
CA ILE A 431 27.44 -13.06 -16.21
C ILE A 431 27.64 -13.99 -15.01
N PRO A 432 28.86 -14.49 -14.75
CA PRO A 432 29.10 -15.40 -13.64
C PRO A 432 28.77 -14.75 -12.28
N VAL A 433 27.95 -15.44 -11.48
CA VAL A 433 27.69 -15.04 -10.10
C VAL A 433 28.76 -15.67 -9.20
N ASN A 434 29.73 -14.87 -8.79
CA ASN A 434 30.88 -15.34 -8.00
C ASN A 434 30.84 -14.93 -6.51
N ASN A 435 29.81 -14.22 -6.07
CA ASN A 435 29.70 -13.74 -4.69
C ASN A 435 28.90 -14.73 -3.81
N GLU A 436 29.47 -15.12 -2.68
CA GLU A 436 28.89 -16.03 -1.69
C GLU A 436 27.47 -15.62 -1.25
N MET A 437 27.31 -14.36 -0.85
CA MET A 437 26.01 -13.82 -0.38
C MET A 437 24.95 -13.82 -1.47
N GLN A 438 25.34 -13.54 -2.69
CA GLN A 438 24.42 -13.46 -3.84
C GLN A 438 23.93 -14.84 -4.26
N MET A 439 24.81 -15.85 -4.26
CA MET A 439 24.43 -17.25 -4.51
C MET A 439 23.47 -17.78 -3.43
N LEU A 440 23.75 -17.45 -2.16
CA LEU A 440 22.87 -17.82 -1.05
C LEU A 440 21.50 -17.13 -1.16
N ALA A 441 21.47 -15.82 -1.47
CA ALA A 441 20.23 -15.08 -1.62
C ALA A 441 19.39 -15.60 -2.81
N ASN A 442 20.02 -15.98 -3.91
CA ASN A 442 19.34 -16.59 -5.06
C ASN A 442 18.68 -17.92 -4.65
N ALA A 443 19.42 -18.79 -3.96
CA ALA A 443 18.88 -20.06 -3.45
C ALA A 443 17.71 -19.85 -2.46
N ASN A 444 17.83 -18.88 -1.54
CA ASN A 444 16.77 -18.51 -0.61
C ASN A 444 15.51 -18.03 -1.34
N SER A 445 15.67 -17.27 -2.41
CA SER A 445 14.54 -16.77 -3.20
C SER A 445 13.73 -17.88 -3.83
N PHE A 446 14.37 -18.87 -4.44
CA PHE A 446 13.66 -20.03 -4.98
C PHE A 446 12.93 -20.80 -3.88
N ARG A 447 13.52 -20.94 -2.69
CA ARG A 447 12.84 -21.52 -1.52
C ARG A 447 11.58 -20.73 -1.16
N ASP A 448 11.69 -19.42 -1.04
CA ASP A 448 10.62 -18.53 -0.59
C ASP A 448 9.50 -18.38 -1.63
N SER A 449 9.82 -18.56 -2.91
CA SER A 449 8.84 -18.62 -3.99
C SER A 449 8.15 -19.98 -4.13
N GLY A 450 8.58 -20.99 -3.34
CA GLY A 450 8.04 -22.35 -3.39
C GLY A 450 8.67 -23.26 -4.48
N ASP A 451 9.61 -22.76 -5.29
CA ASP A 451 10.35 -23.58 -6.26
C ASP A 451 11.48 -24.36 -5.57
N LYS A 452 11.09 -25.40 -4.85
CA LYS A 452 11.99 -26.20 -4.02
C LYS A 452 13.02 -26.96 -4.82
N VAL A 453 12.70 -27.35 -6.04
CA VAL A 453 13.64 -28.08 -6.93
C VAL A 453 14.81 -27.17 -7.32
N ARG A 454 14.52 -25.95 -7.77
CA ARG A 454 15.57 -24.97 -8.08
C ARG A 454 16.31 -24.52 -6.82
N ALA A 455 15.62 -24.33 -5.70
CA ALA A 455 16.25 -23.99 -4.44
C ALA A 455 17.32 -25.01 -4.04
N ILE A 456 17.03 -26.31 -4.12
CA ILE A 456 17.97 -27.40 -3.86
C ILE A 456 19.17 -27.33 -4.80
N GLN A 457 18.94 -27.12 -6.09
CA GLN A 457 20.04 -27.01 -7.08
C GLN A 457 20.96 -25.84 -6.76
N GLU A 458 20.39 -24.66 -6.49
CA GLU A 458 21.17 -23.46 -6.16
C GLU A 458 21.88 -23.55 -4.81
N TYR A 459 21.28 -24.17 -3.77
CA TYR A 459 22.01 -24.45 -2.52
C TYR A 459 23.18 -25.40 -2.74
N LYS A 460 23.00 -26.46 -3.52
CA LYS A 460 24.09 -27.39 -3.84
C LYS A 460 25.21 -26.70 -4.62
N LYS A 461 24.88 -25.88 -5.61
CA LYS A 461 25.83 -25.07 -6.38
C LYS A 461 26.58 -24.08 -5.46
N THR A 462 25.86 -23.45 -4.53
CA THR A 462 26.44 -22.56 -3.54
C THR A 462 27.43 -23.30 -2.64
N LEU A 463 27.06 -24.44 -2.10
CA LEU A 463 27.91 -25.25 -1.23
C LEU A 463 29.10 -25.88 -1.94
N SER A 464 29.00 -26.15 -3.25
CA SER A 464 30.13 -26.64 -4.05
C SER A 464 31.22 -25.58 -4.22
N LYS A 465 30.83 -24.31 -4.38
CA LYS A 465 31.76 -23.17 -4.49
C LYS A 465 32.24 -22.65 -3.15
N PHE A 466 31.34 -22.59 -2.17
CA PHE A 466 31.55 -22.02 -0.85
C PHE A 466 31.16 -23.02 0.26
N PRO A 467 31.97 -24.03 0.51
CA PRO A 467 31.61 -25.12 1.44
C PRO A 467 31.39 -24.70 2.88
N LYS A 468 31.81 -23.50 3.27
CA LYS A 468 31.74 -23.00 4.66
C LYS A 468 30.48 -22.20 4.97
N ILE A 469 29.58 -21.97 4.00
CA ILE A 469 28.32 -21.26 4.23
C ILE A 469 27.35 -22.13 5.03
N LEU A 470 27.34 -21.93 6.36
CA LEU A 470 26.46 -22.70 7.25
C LEU A 470 24.99 -22.55 6.92
N GLN A 471 24.56 -21.34 6.56
CA GLN A 471 23.15 -21.04 6.25
C GLN A 471 22.65 -21.77 5.00
N ALA A 472 23.49 -21.95 3.98
CA ALA A 472 23.11 -22.72 2.80
C ALA A 472 22.92 -24.21 3.14
N ALA A 473 23.83 -24.76 3.95
CA ALA A 473 23.74 -26.16 4.41
C ALA A 473 22.54 -26.37 5.34
N GLU A 474 22.26 -25.41 6.23
CA GLU A 474 21.10 -25.39 7.11
C GLU A 474 19.78 -25.45 6.31
N ASN A 475 19.59 -24.48 5.42
CA ASN A 475 18.36 -24.38 4.64
C ASN A 475 18.14 -25.61 3.74
N LEU A 476 19.20 -26.10 3.11
CA LEU A 476 19.15 -27.31 2.29
C LEU A 476 18.79 -28.53 3.15
N ALA A 477 19.40 -28.69 4.32
CA ALA A 477 19.13 -29.83 5.21
C ALA A 477 17.67 -29.84 5.68
N ILE A 478 17.10 -28.66 6.01
CA ILE A 478 15.70 -28.53 6.40
C ILE A 478 14.78 -28.96 5.26
N ILE A 479 14.96 -28.43 4.03
CA ILE A 479 14.13 -28.81 2.87
C ILE A 479 14.18 -30.31 2.65
N LEU A 480 15.38 -30.88 2.58
CA LEU A 480 15.57 -32.30 2.30
C LEU A 480 15.04 -33.22 3.41
N ALA A 481 14.95 -32.74 4.66
CA ALA A 481 14.43 -33.52 5.78
C ALA A 481 12.93 -33.42 5.95
N THR A 482 12.31 -32.25 5.68
CA THR A 482 10.97 -31.94 6.19
C THR A 482 9.93 -31.61 5.13
N ASP A 483 10.29 -31.57 3.85
CA ASP A 483 9.34 -31.20 2.79
C ASP A 483 8.14 -32.15 2.73
N ASN A 484 6.93 -31.62 2.48
CA ASN A 484 5.73 -32.43 2.34
C ASN A 484 5.73 -33.30 1.07
N ASP A 485 6.45 -32.86 0.01
CA ASP A 485 6.64 -33.65 -1.20
C ASP A 485 7.72 -34.73 -1.00
N SER A 486 7.31 -35.99 -1.03
CA SER A 486 8.21 -37.13 -0.87
C SER A 486 9.26 -37.24 -2.00
N THR A 487 9.01 -36.62 -3.16
CA THR A 487 9.95 -36.61 -4.29
C THR A 487 11.10 -35.61 -4.06
N VAL A 488 10.86 -34.59 -3.22
CA VAL A 488 11.84 -33.58 -2.81
C VAL A 488 12.69 -34.07 -1.64
N ARG A 489 12.09 -34.84 -0.72
CA ARG A 489 12.81 -35.33 0.46
C ARG A 489 13.97 -36.26 0.09
N ARG A 490 15.11 -36.01 0.74
CA ARG A 490 16.35 -36.82 0.67
C ARG A 490 16.90 -36.98 2.09
N PRO A 491 16.28 -37.84 2.94
CA PRO A 491 16.61 -37.89 4.37
C PRO A 491 18.07 -38.19 4.69
N GLN A 492 18.69 -39.08 3.92
CA GLN A 492 20.10 -39.46 4.13
C GLN A 492 21.04 -38.28 3.83
N GLU A 493 20.77 -37.54 2.73
CA GLU A 493 21.54 -36.36 2.38
C GLU A 493 21.35 -35.25 3.42
N ALA A 494 20.12 -35.03 3.89
CA ALA A 494 19.82 -34.09 4.97
C ALA A 494 20.59 -34.42 6.24
N ARG A 495 20.66 -35.71 6.61
CA ARG A 495 21.41 -36.17 7.81
C ARG A 495 22.91 -35.87 7.69
N VAL A 496 23.48 -36.12 6.51
CA VAL A 496 24.93 -35.83 6.29
C VAL A 496 25.22 -34.33 6.44
N LEU A 497 24.35 -33.48 5.85
CA LEU A 497 24.48 -32.03 5.96
C LEU A 497 24.32 -31.54 7.41
N ALA A 498 23.29 -32.01 8.10
CA ALA A 498 23.03 -31.63 9.50
C ALA A 498 24.14 -32.10 10.45
N ASP A 499 24.66 -33.31 10.28
CA ASP A 499 25.80 -33.81 11.07
C ASP A 499 27.07 -32.97 10.83
N ARG A 500 27.31 -32.57 9.58
CA ARG A 500 28.40 -31.64 9.25
C ARG A 500 28.24 -30.29 9.95
N LEU A 501 27.02 -29.69 9.98
CA LEU A 501 26.75 -28.45 10.70
C LEU A 501 27.01 -28.60 12.21
N CYS A 502 26.59 -29.73 12.81
CA CYS A 502 26.85 -30.03 14.21
C CYS A 502 28.33 -30.12 14.49
N LYS A 503 29.11 -30.83 13.66
CA LYS A 503 30.56 -30.96 13.78
C LYS A 503 31.27 -29.62 13.68
N MET A 504 30.87 -28.75 12.73
CA MET A 504 31.47 -27.41 12.57
C MET A 504 31.26 -26.52 13.80
N THR A 505 30.23 -26.77 14.61
CA THR A 505 29.93 -26.04 15.85
C THR A 505 30.25 -26.85 17.12
N ASN A 506 30.96 -27.96 16.99
CA ASN A 506 31.28 -28.89 18.10
C ASN A 506 30.02 -29.29 18.89
N TYR A 507 28.88 -29.47 18.21
CA TYR A 507 27.57 -29.80 18.81
C TYR A 507 27.11 -28.81 19.91
N LYS A 508 27.50 -27.54 19.81
CA LYS A 508 27.11 -26.48 20.76
C LYS A 508 25.93 -25.64 20.28
N ASN A 509 25.62 -25.67 18.98
CA ASN A 509 24.48 -24.91 18.43
C ASN A 509 23.22 -25.76 18.49
N PRO A 510 22.22 -25.42 19.34
CA PRO A 510 21.02 -26.22 19.51
C PRO A 510 20.17 -26.28 18.22
N ARG A 511 20.21 -25.26 17.39
CA ARG A 511 19.48 -25.22 16.12
C ARG A 511 19.98 -26.29 15.14
N TYR A 512 21.27 -26.48 15.04
CA TYR A 512 21.84 -27.51 14.16
C TYR A 512 21.61 -28.92 14.70
N ILE A 513 21.63 -29.09 16.02
CA ILE A 513 21.29 -30.36 16.67
C ILE A 513 19.80 -30.68 16.41
N ASP A 514 18.92 -29.70 16.47
CA ASP A 514 17.52 -29.90 16.19
C ASP A 514 17.26 -30.27 14.70
N ILE A 515 17.98 -29.64 13.77
CA ILE A 515 17.90 -30.00 12.34
C ILE A 515 18.42 -31.44 12.12
N LEU A 516 19.44 -31.84 12.84
CA LEU A 516 19.94 -33.24 12.81
C LEU A 516 18.84 -34.20 13.26
N SER A 517 18.11 -33.87 14.34
CA SER A 517 16.99 -34.68 14.81
C SER A 517 15.88 -34.83 13.78
N MET A 518 15.57 -33.72 13.06
CA MET A 518 14.58 -33.76 11.96
C MET A 518 15.01 -34.75 10.86
N ALA A 519 16.27 -34.68 10.47
CA ALA A 519 16.82 -35.58 9.45
C ALA A 519 16.89 -37.04 9.92
N GLU A 520 17.23 -37.31 11.18
CA GLU A 520 17.20 -38.64 11.77
C GLU A 520 15.82 -39.24 11.82
N ALA A 521 14.81 -38.45 12.24
CA ALA A 521 13.42 -38.85 12.25
C ALA A 521 12.89 -39.14 10.83
N SER A 522 13.28 -38.31 9.85
CA SER A 522 12.93 -38.52 8.44
C SER A 522 13.61 -39.79 7.84
N CYS A 523 14.73 -40.21 8.39
CA CYS A 523 15.38 -41.50 8.08
C CYS A 523 14.71 -42.70 8.80
N GLY A 524 13.69 -42.50 9.63
CA GLY A 524 13.07 -43.53 10.47
C GLY A 524 13.84 -43.88 11.76
N ALA A 525 14.93 -43.18 12.07
CA ALA A 525 15.77 -43.41 13.25
C ALA A 525 15.20 -42.65 14.47
N PHE A 526 13.95 -42.97 14.87
CA PHE A 526 13.21 -42.20 15.87
C PHE A 526 13.84 -42.19 17.26
N GLU A 527 14.41 -43.30 17.73
CA GLU A 527 15.08 -43.36 19.02
C GLU A 527 16.25 -42.38 19.08
N LYS A 528 17.02 -42.33 18.00
CA LYS A 528 18.14 -41.42 17.91
C LYS A 528 17.65 -39.97 17.79
N ALA A 529 16.61 -39.71 17.00
CA ALA A 529 16.01 -38.40 16.89
C ALA A 529 15.49 -37.86 18.24
N VAL A 530 14.89 -38.73 19.08
CA VAL A 530 14.47 -38.40 20.45
C VAL A 530 15.65 -37.96 21.29
N MET A 531 16.74 -38.70 21.27
CA MET A 531 17.98 -38.35 22.03
C MET A 531 18.55 -37.02 21.54
N THR A 532 18.62 -36.84 20.21
CA THR A 532 19.21 -35.66 19.57
C THR A 532 18.40 -34.41 19.86
N VAL A 533 17.04 -34.45 19.71
CA VAL A 533 16.19 -33.29 19.98
C VAL A 533 16.13 -32.95 21.47
N SER A 534 16.20 -33.96 22.38
CA SER A 534 16.26 -33.72 23.81
C SER A 534 17.50 -32.93 24.21
N LYS A 535 18.64 -33.25 23.59
CA LYS A 535 19.88 -32.48 23.76
C LYS A 535 19.74 -31.04 23.24
N ALA A 536 19.07 -30.84 22.10
CA ALA A 536 18.80 -29.50 21.59
C ALA A 536 17.94 -28.69 22.57
N ILE A 537 16.87 -29.29 23.11
CA ILE A 537 15.95 -28.68 24.08
C ILE A 537 16.69 -28.25 25.36
N GLU A 538 17.60 -29.07 25.84
CA GLU A 538 18.42 -28.75 27.01
C GLU A 538 19.31 -27.51 26.76
N ILE A 539 19.96 -27.44 25.59
CA ILE A 539 20.83 -26.32 25.23
C ILE A 539 20.03 -25.04 24.91
N TYR A 540 18.82 -25.16 24.39
CA TYR A 540 17.95 -24.00 24.14
C TYR A 540 17.58 -23.24 25.44
N GLY A 541 17.48 -23.91 26.59
CA GLY A 541 17.10 -23.27 27.87
C GLY A 541 15.76 -22.52 27.71
N ASP A 542 15.77 -21.19 27.91
CA ASP A 542 14.55 -20.33 27.78
C ASP A 542 14.38 -19.72 26.40
N HIS A 543 15.15 -20.15 25.41
CA HIS A 543 15.04 -19.64 24.05
C HIS A 543 13.69 -20.03 23.41
N PRO A 544 13.01 -19.12 22.64
CA PRO A 544 11.69 -19.39 22.03
C PRO A 544 11.62 -20.66 21.16
N GLU A 545 12.72 -21.04 20.50
CA GLU A 545 12.81 -22.25 19.68
C GLU A 545 12.71 -23.56 20.46
N ARG A 546 12.79 -23.51 21.80
CA ARG A 546 12.55 -24.68 22.67
C ARG A 546 11.15 -25.26 22.48
N ILE A 547 10.12 -24.40 22.34
CA ILE A 547 8.71 -24.86 22.23
C ILE A 547 8.51 -25.68 20.94
N PRO A 548 8.91 -25.22 19.74
CA PRO A 548 8.84 -26.03 18.53
C PRO A 548 9.65 -27.34 18.63
N ALA A 549 10.81 -27.32 19.29
CA ALA A 549 11.62 -28.52 19.50
C ALA A 549 10.92 -29.55 20.42
N GLN A 550 10.21 -29.11 21.47
CA GLN A 550 9.37 -29.97 22.30
C GLN A 550 8.25 -30.63 21.51
N SER A 551 7.58 -29.87 20.64
CA SER A 551 6.55 -30.42 19.77
C SER A 551 7.10 -31.51 18.84
N ARG A 552 8.32 -31.34 18.30
CA ARG A 552 9.00 -32.35 17.52
C ARG A 552 9.36 -33.59 18.35
N LEU A 553 9.80 -33.42 19.58
CA LEU A 553 10.07 -34.53 20.49
C LEU A 553 8.85 -35.45 20.67
N GLU A 554 7.66 -34.87 20.86
CA GLU A 554 6.42 -35.65 20.98
C GLU A 554 6.09 -36.42 19.69
N LEU A 555 6.29 -35.80 18.51
CA LEU A 555 6.12 -36.49 17.22
C LEU A 555 7.06 -37.70 17.10
N TYR A 556 8.33 -37.55 17.50
CA TYR A 556 9.33 -38.62 17.38
C TYR A 556 9.08 -39.78 18.35
N ARG A 557 8.54 -39.50 19.56
CA ARG A 557 8.05 -40.52 20.50
C ARG A 557 6.90 -41.34 19.89
N LEU A 558 6.05 -40.71 19.08
CA LEU A 558 4.98 -41.36 18.34
C LEU A 558 5.44 -42.02 17.03
N LYS A 559 6.76 -42.10 16.78
CA LYS A 559 7.38 -42.60 15.56
C LYS A 559 6.87 -41.89 14.29
N LYS A 560 6.63 -40.58 14.36
CA LYS A 560 6.22 -39.73 13.23
C LYS A 560 7.31 -38.72 12.92
N PRO A 561 7.73 -38.56 11.65
CA PRO A 561 8.66 -37.51 11.27
C PRO A 561 7.96 -36.15 11.30
N PHE A 562 8.74 -35.10 11.50
CA PHE A 562 8.26 -33.73 11.34
C PHE A 562 8.24 -33.37 9.85
N ILE A 563 7.08 -33.05 9.30
CA ILE A 563 6.86 -32.64 7.90
C ILE A 563 6.31 -31.22 7.88
N ARG A 564 6.82 -30.41 6.97
CA ARG A 564 6.56 -28.95 6.92
C ARG A 564 5.91 -28.54 5.60
#